data_16bf9c65a3ce478f30a3bd1e9630124e
#
_entry.id   16bf9c65a3ce478f30a3bd1e9630124e
#
_cell.length_a   1.000
_cell.length_b   1.000
_cell.length_c   1.000
_cell.angle_alpha   90.00
_cell.angle_beta   90.00
_cell.angle_gamma   90.00
#
_symmetry.space_group_name_H-M   'P 1'
#
loop_
_entity.id
_entity.type
_entity.pdbx_description
1 polymer ?
#
loop_
_entity_poly.entity_id
_entity_poly.type
_entity_poly.pdbx_seq_one_letter_code
_entity_poly.pdbx_strand_id
1 'polypeptide(L)'
;MNTAMIDPNSKRSLPSRTSIMVAAARACGSREPDETVRNPDMLADSLIGHDELALIGGHPLSKGLKQDYQEASQNPAILGLAWMMLLRTRFIDDALERAVQNGATQIVILGAGFDTRAHRFRDLLKDCTVIEVDAAPTQEHKRRRIESVVDDVPRNLSYLKIDFTTDDLGASLRAAGIRPTEKTFYIWEGVIMYLPEESVRKTLHTIASHSAPGSSVVLDYFNSLGIEYTKLNPLGAGGDPSGWGEPWLFGVPGANGVEFFREVGFDPGQPLSMYDPDLIKRYTIGKDGIGYGANVFERTRAAAIEARARAEAEPDIPTKQAAMDFQKAIAAAGGIYWLAELTV
;
A
#
# COMPACT_ATOMS: atom_id res chain seq x y z
N MET A 1 15.09 -33.73 14.33
CA MET A 1 14.77 -32.48 13.63
C MET A 1 14.27 -31.52 14.67
N ASN A 2 15.09 -30.56 15.08
CA ASN A 2 14.76 -29.58 16.11
C ASN A 2 13.92 -28.47 15.46
N THR A 3 12.61 -28.50 15.65
CA THR A 3 11.74 -27.35 15.41
C THR A 3 12.03 -26.35 16.53
N ALA A 4 12.97 -25.43 16.31
CA ALA A 4 13.17 -24.30 17.20
C ALA A 4 11.81 -23.56 17.27
N MET A 5 11.17 -23.58 18.43
CA MET A 5 10.03 -22.73 18.73
C MET A 5 10.50 -21.28 18.60
N ILE A 6 10.05 -20.60 17.57
CA ILE A 6 10.30 -19.17 17.38
C ILE A 6 9.55 -18.46 18.51
N ASP A 7 10.29 -17.79 19.37
CA ASP A 7 9.74 -16.96 20.45
C ASP A 7 8.74 -15.93 19.85
N PRO A 8 7.47 -15.94 20.26
CA PRO A 8 6.48 -14.96 19.77
C PRO A 8 6.89 -13.50 20.03
N ASN A 9 7.74 -13.24 21.02
CA ASN A 9 8.27 -11.92 21.30
C ASN A 9 9.40 -11.49 20.35
N SER A 10 10.10 -12.43 19.69
CA SER A 10 11.14 -12.08 18.72
C SER A 10 10.57 -11.47 17.43
N LYS A 11 9.32 -11.81 17.07
CA LYS A 11 8.63 -11.23 15.90
C LYS A 11 8.23 -9.76 16.12
N ARG A 12 8.03 -9.32 17.37
CA ARG A 12 7.70 -7.92 17.71
C ARG A 12 8.90 -6.97 17.69
N SER A 13 10.11 -7.47 17.52
CA SER A 13 11.34 -6.66 17.55
C SER A 13 11.87 -6.27 16.17
N LEU A 14 11.33 -6.85 15.09
CA LEU A 14 11.77 -6.56 13.72
C LEU A 14 10.86 -5.52 13.05
N PRO A 15 11.42 -4.69 12.15
CA PRO A 15 10.59 -3.81 11.32
C PRO A 15 9.70 -4.64 10.38
N SER A 16 8.59 -4.06 9.95
CA SER A 16 7.70 -4.67 8.97
C SER A 16 8.46 -4.96 7.66
N ARG A 17 8.50 -6.22 7.28
CA ARG A 17 9.15 -6.66 6.04
C ARG A 17 8.31 -6.31 4.82
N THR A 18 6.98 -6.29 4.95
CA THR A 18 6.10 -5.86 3.88
C THR A 18 6.27 -4.37 3.60
N SER A 19 6.46 -3.52 4.61
CA SER A 19 6.75 -2.10 4.40
C SER A 19 8.07 -1.88 3.66
N ILE A 20 9.11 -2.68 3.97
CA ILE A 20 10.40 -2.67 3.25
C ILE A 20 10.21 -3.14 1.80
N MET A 21 9.46 -4.22 1.57
CA MET A 21 9.19 -4.73 0.23
C MET A 21 8.47 -3.71 -0.66
N VAL A 22 7.46 -3.06 -0.12
CA VAL A 22 6.72 -1.99 -0.80
C VAL A 22 7.63 -0.79 -1.12
N ALA A 23 8.49 -0.39 -0.19
CA ALA A 23 9.48 0.67 -0.43
C ALA A 23 10.51 0.26 -1.49
N ALA A 24 10.98 -1.00 -1.48
CA ALA A 24 11.87 -1.52 -2.52
C ALA A 24 11.21 -1.55 -3.91
N ALA A 25 9.90 -1.79 -3.98
CA ALA A 25 9.16 -1.71 -5.23
C ALA A 25 9.00 -0.27 -5.73
N ARG A 26 8.78 0.72 -4.84
CA ARG A 26 8.82 2.14 -5.20
C ARG A 26 10.22 2.55 -5.66
N ALA A 27 11.27 2.11 -4.97
CA ALA A 27 12.66 2.32 -5.35
C ALA A 27 12.99 1.74 -6.74
N CYS A 28 12.49 0.56 -7.05
CA CYS A 28 12.60 -0.01 -8.40
C CYS A 28 11.92 0.88 -9.43
N GLY A 29 10.66 1.27 -9.20
CA GLY A 29 9.89 2.13 -10.10
C GLY A 29 10.44 3.57 -10.23
N SER A 30 11.17 4.07 -9.22
CA SER A 30 11.78 5.40 -9.26
C SER A 30 12.99 5.48 -10.21
N ARG A 31 13.54 4.35 -10.62
CA ARG A 31 14.62 4.22 -11.61
C ARG A 31 14.12 4.16 -13.06
N GLU A 32 12.81 4.20 -13.30
CA GLU A 32 12.23 4.28 -14.65
C GLU A 32 12.73 5.50 -15.40
N PRO A 33 13.30 5.36 -16.62
CA PRO A 33 13.82 6.48 -17.39
C PRO A 33 12.74 7.50 -17.79
N ASP A 34 11.53 7.06 -18.14
CA ASP A 34 10.43 7.96 -18.50
C ASP A 34 9.81 8.58 -17.23
N GLU A 35 10.04 9.88 -17.03
CA GLU A 35 9.54 10.64 -15.88
C GLU A 35 8.01 10.65 -15.77
N THR A 36 7.29 10.48 -16.89
CA THR A 36 5.82 10.47 -16.88
C THR A 36 5.23 9.23 -16.25
N VAL A 37 5.98 8.14 -16.21
CA VAL A 37 5.60 6.85 -15.60
C VAL A 37 6.60 6.39 -14.53
N ARG A 38 7.53 7.25 -14.14
CA ARG A 38 8.44 7.02 -13.02
C ARG A 38 7.68 7.13 -11.69
N ASN A 39 7.96 6.25 -10.76
CA ASN A 39 7.46 6.44 -9.39
C ASN A 39 8.06 7.71 -8.78
N PRO A 40 7.25 8.65 -8.25
CA PRO A 40 7.76 9.93 -7.75
C PRO A 40 8.54 9.81 -6.43
N ASP A 41 8.54 8.65 -5.79
CA ASP A 41 9.27 8.43 -4.54
C ASP A 41 10.74 8.09 -4.79
N MET A 42 11.49 9.10 -5.24
CA MET A 42 12.95 8.98 -5.45
C MET A 42 13.70 8.72 -4.14
N LEU A 43 13.14 9.13 -2.99
CA LEU A 43 13.79 8.95 -1.70
C LEU A 43 13.77 7.47 -1.27
N ALA A 44 12.78 6.70 -1.72
CA ALA A 44 12.73 5.26 -1.44
C ALA A 44 13.99 4.53 -1.90
N ASP A 45 14.59 4.93 -3.03
CA ASP A 45 15.84 4.32 -3.53
C ASP A 45 17.01 4.50 -2.55
N SER A 46 17.11 5.67 -1.93
CA SER A 46 18.14 5.96 -0.91
C SER A 46 17.85 5.24 0.42
N LEU A 47 16.58 4.99 0.75
CA LEU A 47 16.19 4.32 1.99
C LEU A 47 16.45 2.82 1.96
N ILE A 48 16.38 2.19 0.78
CA ILE A 48 16.53 0.74 0.66
C ILE A 48 17.99 0.37 0.39
N GLY A 49 18.69 0.09 1.46
CA GLY A 49 20.09 -0.34 1.43
C GLY A 49 20.24 -1.86 1.54
N HIS A 50 21.49 -2.28 1.77
CA HIS A 50 21.84 -3.69 1.92
C HIS A 50 21.07 -4.39 3.07
N ASP A 51 20.93 -3.70 4.20
CA ASP A 51 20.30 -4.27 5.40
C ASP A 51 18.80 -4.48 5.20
N GLU A 52 18.12 -3.53 4.57
CA GLU A 52 16.70 -3.64 4.23
C GLU A 52 16.45 -4.78 3.24
N LEU A 53 17.29 -4.89 2.23
CA LEU A 53 17.21 -6.00 1.26
C LEU A 53 17.50 -7.35 1.89
N ALA A 54 18.38 -7.42 2.90
CA ALA A 54 18.64 -8.65 3.64
C ALA A 54 17.40 -9.10 4.45
N LEU A 55 16.63 -8.16 5.03
CA LEU A 55 15.41 -8.45 5.78
C LEU A 55 14.32 -9.09 4.92
N ILE A 56 14.26 -8.75 3.62
CA ILE A 56 13.30 -9.31 2.66
C ILE A 56 13.91 -10.42 1.78
N GLY A 57 15.16 -10.80 2.01
CA GLY A 57 15.96 -11.67 1.14
C GLY A 57 15.38 -13.07 0.89
N GLY A 58 14.47 -13.55 1.75
CA GLY A 58 13.76 -14.81 1.56
C GLY A 58 12.58 -14.74 0.55
N HIS A 59 12.17 -13.55 0.13
CA HIS A 59 11.06 -13.40 -0.81
C HIS A 59 11.53 -13.58 -2.26
N PRO A 60 10.79 -14.29 -3.14
CA PRO A 60 11.21 -14.54 -4.52
C PRO A 60 11.52 -13.28 -5.34
N LEU A 61 10.80 -12.19 -5.10
CA LEU A 61 10.98 -10.93 -5.83
C LEU A 61 12.14 -10.06 -5.31
N SER A 62 12.63 -10.30 -4.09
CA SER A 62 13.64 -9.43 -3.45
C SER A 62 14.92 -9.27 -4.27
N LYS A 63 15.38 -10.35 -4.90
CA LYS A 63 16.57 -10.33 -5.76
C LYS A 63 16.39 -9.40 -6.96
N GLY A 64 15.21 -9.46 -7.60
CA GLY A 64 14.91 -8.67 -8.78
C GLY A 64 14.71 -7.20 -8.48
N LEU A 65 14.16 -6.84 -7.33
CA LEU A 65 14.01 -5.44 -6.90
C LEU A 65 15.36 -4.73 -6.71
N LYS A 66 16.43 -5.50 -6.50
CA LYS A 66 17.80 -5.01 -6.34
C LYS A 66 18.54 -4.80 -7.66
N GLN A 67 18.06 -5.43 -8.73
CA GLN A 67 18.67 -5.35 -10.06
C GLN A 67 18.55 -3.95 -10.67
N ASP A 68 19.36 -3.70 -11.69
CA ASP A 68 19.16 -2.58 -12.61
C ASP A 68 17.72 -2.57 -13.12
N TYR A 69 17.13 -1.36 -13.32
CA TYR A 69 15.75 -1.24 -13.73
C TYR A 69 15.46 -1.93 -15.06
N GLN A 70 16.41 -1.85 -16.01
CA GLN A 70 16.23 -2.46 -17.32
C GLN A 70 16.12 -4.00 -17.22
N GLU A 71 16.87 -4.61 -16.30
CA GLU A 71 16.79 -6.03 -16.03
C GLU A 71 15.54 -6.37 -15.21
N ALA A 72 15.27 -5.62 -14.13
CA ALA A 72 14.12 -5.82 -13.25
C ALA A 72 12.79 -5.72 -14.01
N SER A 73 12.68 -4.77 -14.93
CA SER A 73 11.47 -4.52 -15.74
C SER A 73 11.13 -5.65 -16.73
N GLN A 74 12.06 -6.58 -17.00
CA GLN A 74 11.77 -7.76 -17.81
C GLN A 74 11.06 -8.88 -17.01
N ASN A 75 11.03 -8.78 -15.68
CA ASN A 75 10.28 -9.71 -14.84
C ASN A 75 8.84 -9.19 -14.64
N PRO A 76 7.81 -9.89 -15.15
CA PRO A 76 6.43 -9.42 -15.08
C PRO A 76 5.91 -9.20 -13.65
N ALA A 77 6.37 -10.01 -12.69
CA ALA A 77 5.93 -9.89 -11.30
C ALA A 77 6.53 -8.65 -10.62
N ILE A 78 7.80 -8.34 -10.90
CA ILE A 78 8.45 -7.12 -10.40
C ILE A 78 7.84 -5.89 -11.04
N LEU A 79 7.68 -5.94 -12.37
CA LEU A 79 7.05 -4.85 -13.12
C LEU A 79 5.62 -4.60 -12.65
N GLY A 80 4.83 -5.66 -12.41
CA GLY A 80 3.47 -5.56 -11.89
C GLY A 80 3.42 -4.94 -10.49
N LEU A 81 4.36 -5.30 -9.62
CA LEU A 81 4.46 -4.70 -8.30
C LEU A 81 4.88 -3.22 -8.39
N ALA A 82 5.85 -2.88 -9.22
CA ALA A 82 6.28 -1.49 -9.44
C ALA A 82 5.15 -0.64 -10.06
N TRP A 83 4.39 -1.20 -11.01
CA TRP A 83 3.21 -0.56 -11.62
C TRP A 83 2.11 -0.28 -10.57
N MET A 84 1.81 -1.26 -9.72
CA MET A 84 0.84 -1.09 -8.65
C MET A 84 1.28 -0.01 -7.67
N MET A 85 2.56 0.04 -7.31
CA MET A 85 3.11 1.08 -6.45
C MET A 85 3.10 2.46 -7.12
N LEU A 86 3.33 2.55 -8.43
CA LEU A 86 3.23 3.81 -9.18
C LEU A 86 1.82 4.40 -9.08
N LEU A 87 0.79 3.61 -9.40
CA LEU A 87 -0.62 4.03 -9.33
C LEU A 87 -0.99 4.51 -7.92
N ARG A 88 -0.69 3.69 -6.92
CA ARG A 88 -1.02 3.98 -5.53
C ARG A 88 -0.29 5.23 -5.04
N THR A 89 1.01 5.35 -5.30
CA THR A 89 1.79 6.52 -4.88
C THR A 89 1.21 7.79 -5.46
N ARG A 90 0.95 7.84 -6.78
CA ARG A 90 0.44 9.04 -7.45
C ARG A 90 -0.99 9.39 -7.03
N PHE A 91 -1.85 8.40 -6.87
CA PHE A 91 -3.21 8.64 -6.37
C PHE A 91 -3.20 9.29 -4.99
N ILE A 92 -2.38 8.77 -4.07
CA ILE A 92 -2.29 9.31 -2.70
C ILE A 92 -1.59 10.67 -2.69
N ASP A 93 -0.54 10.87 -3.50
CA ASP A 93 0.16 12.14 -3.62
C ASP A 93 -0.81 13.24 -4.13
N ASP A 94 -1.59 12.98 -5.18
CA ASP A 94 -2.61 13.90 -5.69
C ASP A 94 -3.69 14.19 -4.62
N ALA A 95 -4.09 13.20 -3.83
CA ALA A 95 -5.07 13.39 -2.76
C ALA A 95 -4.50 14.29 -1.63
N LEU A 96 -3.23 14.10 -1.26
CA LEU A 96 -2.54 14.94 -0.30
C LEU A 96 -2.46 16.40 -0.76
N GLU A 97 -2.07 16.64 -2.01
CA GLU A 97 -2.00 17.99 -2.58
C GLU A 97 -3.38 18.67 -2.57
N ARG A 98 -4.42 17.96 -3.00
CA ARG A 98 -5.80 18.48 -2.95
C ARG A 98 -6.26 18.78 -1.54
N ALA A 99 -5.95 17.90 -0.57
CA ALA A 99 -6.36 18.11 0.82
C ALA A 99 -5.74 19.37 1.42
N VAL A 100 -4.45 19.62 1.19
CA VAL A 100 -3.77 20.84 1.65
C VAL A 100 -4.33 22.08 0.96
N GLN A 101 -4.55 22.03 -0.36
CA GLN A 101 -5.19 23.13 -1.12
C GLN A 101 -6.61 23.43 -0.61
N ASN A 102 -7.33 22.42 -0.12
CA ASN A 102 -8.67 22.53 0.47
C ASN A 102 -8.65 22.88 1.97
N GLY A 103 -7.48 23.24 2.52
CA GLY A 103 -7.33 23.78 3.87
C GLY A 103 -7.09 22.72 4.96
N ALA A 104 -6.60 21.54 4.64
CA ALA A 104 -6.07 20.62 5.65
C ALA A 104 -4.79 21.21 6.24
N THR A 105 -4.75 21.34 7.56
CA THR A 105 -3.61 21.87 8.32
C THR A 105 -2.93 20.79 9.17
N GLN A 106 -3.49 19.61 9.21
CA GLN A 106 -3.00 18.45 9.96
C GLN A 106 -2.92 17.25 9.04
N ILE A 107 -1.76 16.60 8.97
CA ILE A 107 -1.51 15.42 8.16
C ILE A 107 -1.10 14.28 9.08
N VAL A 108 -1.82 13.16 9.03
CA VAL A 108 -1.55 11.98 9.84
C VAL A 108 -1.32 10.78 8.93
N ILE A 109 -0.13 10.20 8.99
CA ILE A 109 0.23 9.01 8.19
C ILE A 109 0.16 7.79 9.12
N LEU A 110 -0.89 6.99 8.94
CA LEU A 110 -1.19 5.83 9.77
C LEU A 110 -0.51 4.57 9.22
N GLY A 111 0.27 3.88 10.03
CA GLY A 111 1.10 2.78 9.57
C GLY A 111 2.17 3.27 8.58
N ALA A 112 2.89 4.31 8.98
CA ALA A 112 3.76 5.09 8.09
C ALA A 112 4.87 4.26 7.41
N GLY A 113 5.26 3.10 7.98
CA GLY A 113 6.26 2.24 7.36
C GLY A 113 7.46 3.01 6.83
N PHE A 114 7.74 2.84 5.56
CA PHE A 114 8.75 3.59 4.82
C PHE A 114 8.13 4.69 3.92
N ASP A 115 6.99 5.28 4.33
CA ASP A 115 6.43 6.46 3.64
C ASP A 115 7.41 7.63 3.69
N THR A 116 7.56 8.34 2.59
CA THR A 116 8.51 9.45 2.45
C THR A 116 7.82 10.80 2.24
N ARG A 117 6.48 10.86 2.27
CA ARG A 117 5.70 12.06 1.93
C ARG A 117 6.01 13.24 2.84
N ALA A 118 6.22 13.00 4.14
CA ALA A 118 6.64 14.05 5.07
C ALA A 118 7.93 14.76 4.61
N HIS A 119 8.81 14.06 3.91
CA HIS A 119 10.07 14.59 3.38
C HIS A 119 9.92 15.11 1.95
N ARG A 120 9.26 14.37 1.06
CA ARG A 120 9.09 14.75 -0.36
C ARG A 120 8.23 15.99 -0.53
N PHE A 121 7.21 16.15 0.30
CA PHE A 121 6.28 17.28 0.29
C PHE A 121 6.58 18.32 1.36
N ARG A 122 7.82 18.39 1.88
CA ARG A 122 8.21 19.29 2.96
C ARG A 122 7.81 20.76 2.74
N ASP A 123 7.92 21.24 1.51
CA ASP A 123 7.59 22.62 1.17
C ASP A 123 6.07 22.87 1.16
N LEU A 124 5.30 21.91 0.63
CA LEU A 124 3.84 21.93 0.67
C LEU A 124 3.33 21.85 2.11
N LEU A 125 3.95 21.03 2.93
CA LEU A 125 3.54 20.72 4.30
C LEU A 125 4.16 21.64 5.36
N LYS A 126 4.93 22.64 4.99
CA LYS A 126 5.72 23.47 5.93
C LYS A 126 4.88 24.13 7.04
N ASP A 127 3.63 24.47 6.74
CA ASP A 127 2.69 25.11 7.64
C ASP A 127 1.67 24.12 8.26
N CYS A 128 1.81 22.82 7.99
CA CYS A 128 0.98 21.76 8.54
C CYS A 128 1.61 21.11 9.78
N THR A 129 0.81 20.58 10.68
CA THR A 129 1.27 19.59 11.66
C THR A 129 1.31 18.23 10.98
N VAL A 130 2.47 17.55 10.99
CA VAL A 130 2.63 16.22 10.36
C VAL A 130 2.96 15.19 11.43
N ILE A 131 2.20 14.10 11.48
CA ILE A 131 2.41 13.00 12.42
C ILE A 131 2.50 11.69 11.66
N GLU A 132 3.62 10.98 11.82
CA GLU A 132 3.76 9.60 11.39
C GLU A 132 3.45 8.66 12.56
N VAL A 133 2.51 7.75 12.35
CA VAL A 133 2.05 6.76 13.33
C VAL A 133 2.46 5.38 12.87
N ASP A 134 3.18 4.63 13.70
CA ASP A 134 3.55 3.24 13.39
C ASP A 134 3.92 2.46 14.66
N ALA A 135 4.05 1.15 14.52
CA ALA A 135 4.63 0.28 15.54
C ALA A 135 6.11 0.64 15.78
N ALA A 136 6.52 0.59 17.07
CA ALA A 136 7.84 1.05 17.49
C ALA A 136 9.02 0.48 16.66
N PRO A 137 9.11 -0.84 16.34
CA PRO A 137 10.25 -1.38 15.61
C PRO A 137 10.38 -0.81 14.19
N THR A 138 9.27 -0.69 13.49
CA THR A 138 9.24 -0.14 12.12
C THR A 138 9.60 1.34 12.12
N GLN A 139 8.99 2.11 13.01
CA GLN A 139 9.24 3.55 13.14
C GLN A 139 10.69 3.84 13.48
N GLU A 140 11.27 3.14 14.46
CA GLU A 140 12.66 3.32 14.86
C GLU A 140 13.65 2.95 13.76
N HIS A 141 13.37 1.88 13.02
CA HIS A 141 14.19 1.48 11.88
C HIS A 141 14.14 2.54 10.76
N LYS A 142 12.94 2.96 10.35
CA LYS A 142 12.76 4.03 9.36
C LYS A 142 13.48 5.31 9.76
N ARG A 143 13.31 5.75 11.00
CA ARG A 143 13.96 6.99 11.48
C ARG A 143 15.48 6.95 11.33
N ARG A 144 16.12 5.85 11.76
CA ARG A 144 17.57 5.69 11.57
C ARG A 144 17.97 5.74 10.09
N ARG A 145 17.15 5.16 9.21
CA ARG A 145 17.43 5.21 7.77
C ARG A 145 17.26 6.60 7.20
N ILE A 146 16.18 7.28 7.53
CA ILE A 146 15.94 8.68 7.12
C ILE A 146 17.11 9.57 7.56
N GLU A 147 17.46 9.54 8.83
CA GLU A 147 18.56 10.35 9.40
C GLU A 147 19.94 10.08 8.73
N SER A 148 20.11 8.90 8.10
CA SER A 148 21.33 8.55 7.37
C SER A 148 21.35 9.02 5.91
N VAL A 149 20.22 9.44 5.34
CA VAL A 149 20.10 9.76 3.89
C VAL A 149 19.56 11.16 3.60
N VAL A 150 19.00 11.86 4.60
CA VAL A 150 18.55 13.24 4.47
C VAL A 150 19.37 14.15 5.38
N ASP A 151 19.71 15.35 4.89
CA ASP A 151 20.49 16.32 5.66
C ASP A 151 19.66 16.98 6.78
N ASP A 152 18.34 17.09 6.61
CA ASP A 152 17.45 17.78 7.53
C ASP A 152 16.06 17.13 7.57
N VAL A 153 15.61 16.82 8.78
CA VAL A 153 14.25 16.29 9.04
C VAL A 153 13.30 17.48 9.23
N PRO A 154 12.10 17.49 8.60
CA PRO A 154 11.15 18.58 8.76
C PRO A 154 10.79 18.83 10.23
N ARG A 155 10.88 20.10 10.68
CA ARG A 155 10.64 20.47 12.09
C ARG A 155 9.21 20.28 12.55
N ASN A 156 8.28 20.26 11.61
CA ASN A 156 6.85 20.05 11.83
C ASN A 156 6.44 18.57 11.78
N LEU A 157 7.41 17.66 11.57
CA LEU A 157 7.20 16.20 11.62
C LEU A 157 7.41 15.67 13.03
N SER A 158 6.44 14.93 13.53
CA SER A 158 6.53 14.18 14.77
C SER A 158 6.18 12.71 14.57
N TYR A 159 6.59 11.87 15.52
CA TYR A 159 6.45 10.42 15.45
C TYR A 159 5.66 9.91 16.65
N LEU A 160 4.63 9.12 16.38
CA LEU A 160 3.75 8.54 17.39
C LEU A 160 3.80 7.00 17.30
N LYS A 161 4.18 6.35 18.37
CA LYS A 161 4.22 4.88 18.45
C LYS A 161 2.85 4.36 18.85
N ILE A 162 2.24 3.52 18.01
CA ILE A 162 0.89 2.97 18.23
C ILE A 162 0.86 1.50 17.79
N ASP A 163 0.23 0.67 18.60
CA ASP A 163 -0.31 -0.63 18.19
C ASP A 163 -1.81 -0.47 17.92
N PHE A 164 -2.23 -0.54 16.65
CA PHE A 164 -3.63 -0.36 16.24
C PHE A 164 -4.60 -1.36 16.87
N THR A 165 -4.10 -2.46 17.43
CA THR A 165 -4.93 -3.49 18.06
C THR A 165 -5.21 -3.22 19.53
N THR A 166 -4.33 -2.52 20.22
CA THR A 166 -4.40 -2.34 21.69
C THR A 166 -4.57 -0.90 22.13
N ASP A 167 -3.98 0.06 21.39
CA ASP A 167 -3.88 1.43 21.86
C ASP A 167 -5.13 2.28 21.52
N ASP A 168 -5.29 3.38 22.23
CA ASP A 168 -6.30 4.40 21.89
C ASP A 168 -5.70 5.45 20.95
N LEU A 169 -5.96 5.27 19.66
CA LEU A 169 -5.50 6.17 18.62
C LEU A 169 -5.99 7.61 18.84
N GLY A 170 -7.27 7.78 19.19
CA GLY A 170 -7.86 9.12 19.37
C GLY A 170 -7.23 9.89 20.53
N ALA A 171 -7.05 9.25 21.67
CA ALA A 171 -6.36 9.85 22.83
C ALA A 171 -4.91 10.19 22.49
N SER A 172 -4.22 9.29 21.80
CA SER A 172 -2.82 9.45 21.43
C SER A 172 -2.61 10.59 20.41
N LEU A 173 -3.47 10.71 19.41
CA LEU A 173 -3.43 11.82 18.44
C LEU A 173 -3.68 13.18 19.11
N ARG A 174 -4.67 13.26 20.02
CA ARG A 174 -4.91 14.49 20.79
C ARG A 174 -3.70 14.86 21.65
N ALA A 175 -3.12 13.89 22.34
CA ALA A 175 -1.91 14.11 23.13
C ALA A 175 -0.71 14.56 22.29
N ALA A 176 -0.64 14.12 21.01
CA ALA A 176 0.36 14.54 20.04
C ALA A 176 0.05 15.89 19.38
N GLY A 177 -1.06 16.56 19.74
CA GLY A 177 -1.38 17.92 19.27
C GLY A 177 -2.39 17.99 18.13
N ILE A 178 -3.00 16.88 17.69
CA ILE A 178 -4.09 16.91 16.71
C ILE A 178 -5.33 17.53 17.35
N ARG A 179 -5.88 18.54 16.69
CA ARG A 179 -7.05 19.29 17.11
C ARG A 179 -8.30 18.88 16.32
N PRO A 180 -9.35 18.39 16.98
CA PRO A 180 -10.58 17.96 16.29
C PRO A 180 -11.34 19.07 15.55
N THR A 181 -10.98 20.34 15.80
CA THR A 181 -11.59 21.51 15.16
C THR A 181 -10.90 21.94 13.86
N GLU A 182 -9.80 21.29 13.51
CA GLU A 182 -9.04 21.58 12.31
C GLU A 182 -9.12 20.44 11.31
N LYS A 183 -9.15 20.79 10.03
CA LYS A 183 -9.20 19.78 8.96
C LYS A 183 -7.93 18.95 8.99
N THR A 184 -8.12 17.63 9.08
CA THR A 184 -7.06 16.64 9.08
C THR A 184 -7.17 15.76 7.84
N PHE A 185 -6.05 15.56 7.17
CA PHE A 185 -5.91 14.57 6.12
C PHE A 185 -5.15 13.36 6.64
N TYR A 186 -5.78 12.20 6.54
CA TYR A 186 -5.20 10.94 6.95
C TYR A 186 -4.74 10.15 5.72
N ILE A 187 -3.56 9.56 5.81
CA ILE A 187 -3.05 8.57 4.84
C ILE A 187 -2.99 7.23 5.55
N TRP A 188 -3.68 6.24 5.01
CA TRP A 188 -3.70 4.89 5.58
C TRP A 188 -3.38 3.86 4.51
N GLU A 189 -2.12 3.86 4.08
CA GLU A 189 -1.59 3.11 2.95
C GLU A 189 -1.02 1.75 3.36
N GLY A 190 -1.54 0.67 2.77
CA GLY A 190 -0.97 -0.68 2.90
C GLY A 190 -1.09 -1.29 4.29
N VAL A 191 -2.14 -0.96 5.06
CA VAL A 191 -2.27 -1.36 6.48
C VAL A 191 -3.53 -2.18 6.75
N ILE A 192 -4.67 -1.81 6.17
CA ILE A 192 -5.99 -2.37 6.52
C ILE A 192 -6.00 -3.89 6.48
N MET A 193 -5.39 -4.49 5.46
CA MET A 193 -5.38 -5.93 5.27
C MET A 193 -4.65 -6.72 6.38
N TYR A 194 -3.78 -6.07 7.15
CA TYR A 194 -3.01 -6.69 8.24
C TYR A 194 -3.68 -6.62 9.59
N LEU A 195 -4.79 -5.88 9.70
CA LEU A 195 -5.50 -5.66 10.95
C LEU A 195 -6.75 -6.54 11.04
N PRO A 196 -7.15 -6.97 12.25
CA PRO A 196 -8.48 -7.54 12.46
C PRO A 196 -9.58 -6.52 12.11
N GLU A 197 -10.72 -6.98 11.62
CA GLU A 197 -11.86 -6.11 11.26
C GLU A 197 -12.24 -5.14 12.38
N GLU A 198 -12.26 -5.60 13.63
CA GLU A 198 -12.57 -4.76 14.79
C GLU A 198 -11.63 -3.57 14.90
N SER A 199 -10.31 -3.78 14.69
CA SER A 199 -9.30 -2.72 14.72
C SER A 199 -9.48 -1.74 13.57
N VAL A 200 -9.84 -2.24 12.37
CA VAL A 200 -10.13 -1.39 11.21
C VAL A 200 -11.35 -0.51 11.49
N ARG A 201 -12.47 -1.09 11.95
CA ARG A 201 -13.69 -0.35 12.30
C ARG A 201 -13.44 0.66 13.42
N LYS A 202 -12.71 0.29 14.48
CA LYS A 202 -12.33 1.18 15.59
C LYS A 202 -11.52 2.38 15.08
N THR A 203 -10.53 2.13 14.23
CA THR A 203 -9.68 3.19 13.66
C THR A 203 -10.49 4.15 12.80
N LEU A 204 -11.29 3.65 11.86
CA LEU A 204 -12.15 4.47 11.01
C LEU A 204 -13.17 5.26 11.83
N HIS A 205 -13.84 4.61 12.78
CA HIS A 205 -14.78 5.30 13.66
C HIS A 205 -14.10 6.40 14.50
N THR A 206 -12.88 6.16 14.97
CA THR A 206 -12.08 7.16 15.67
C THR A 206 -11.79 8.36 14.77
N ILE A 207 -11.38 8.14 13.52
CA ILE A 207 -11.13 9.22 12.55
C ILE A 207 -12.42 10.00 12.33
N ALA A 208 -13.54 9.33 11.99
CA ALA A 208 -14.81 9.98 11.70
C ALA A 208 -15.33 10.84 12.87
N SER A 209 -15.22 10.32 14.11
CA SER A 209 -15.78 10.98 15.30
C SER A 209 -14.88 12.06 15.93
N HIS A 210 -13.59 12.10 15.57
CA HIS A 210 -12.61 13.01 16.16
C HIS A 210 -11.99 13.99 15.17
N SER A 211 -12.59 14.14 13.98
CA SER A 211 -12.10 15.04 12.94
C SER A 211 -13.12 16.14 12.62
N ALA A 212 -12.62 17.29 12.22
CA ALA A 212 -13.48 18.39 11.75
C ALA A 212 -14.20 17.99 10.44
N PRO A 213 -15.42 18.53 10.19
CA PRO A 213 -16.09 18.35 8.91
C PRO A 213 -15.21 18.78 7.73
N GLY A 214 -15.17 17.93 6.69
CA GLY A 214 -14.32 18.12 5.53
C GLY A 214 -12.88 17.63 5.74
N SER A 215 -12.59 16.94 6.84
CA SER A 215 -11.43 16.06 6.97
C SER A 215 -11.62 14.83 6.08
N SER A 216 -10.53 14.23 5.63
CA SER A 216 -10.62 13.03 4.79
C SER A 216 -9.51 12.02 5.09
N VAL A 217 -9.74 10.78 4.67
CA VAL A 217 -8.73 9.72 4.69
C VAL A 217 -8.59 9.11 3.31
N VAL A 218 -7.35 9.04 2.82
CA VAL A 218 -7.02 8.27 1.63
C VAL A 218 -6.45 6.92 2.06
N LEU A 219 -6.94 5.85 1.42
CA LEU A 219 -6.54 4.50 1.77
C LEU A 219 -6.60 3.56 0.58
N ASP A 220 -5.91 2.43 0.70
CA ASP A 220 -5.99 1.29 -0.20
C ASP A 220 -6.44 0.05 0.56
N TYR A 221 -7.14 -0.83 -0.13
CA TYR A 221 -7.66 -2.06 0.48
C TYR A 221 -7.93 -3.16 -0.54
N PHE A 222 -7.85 -4.39 -0.07
CA PHE A 222 -8.46 -5.52 -0.76
C PHE A 222 -9.90 -5.68 -0.29
N ASN A 223 -10.80 -6.01 -1.22
CA ASN A 223 -12.11 -6.53 -0.81
C ASN A 223 -11.98 -7.99 -0.34
N SER A 224 -13.07 -8.57 0.19
CA SER A 224 -13.06 -9.94 0.70
C SER A 224 -12.61 -10.98 -0.33
N LEU A 225 -12.97 -10.79 -1.60
CA LEU A 225 -12.52 -11.64 -2.71
C LEU A 225 -11.00 -11.56 -2.91
N GLY A 226 -10.39 -10.40 -2.68
CA GLY A 226 -8.95 -10.23 -2.77
C GLY A 226 -8.20 -11.06 -1.73
N ILE A 227 -8.71 -11.10 -0.50
CA ILE A 227 -8.13 -11.94 0.56
C ILE A 227 -8.27 -13.43 0.23
N GLU A 228 -9.40 -13.85 -0.31
CA GLU A 228 -9.60 -15.24 -0.77
C GLU A 228 -8.67 -15.57 -1.94
N TYR A 229 -8.51 -14.66 -2.89
CA TYR A 229 -7.58 -14.82 -4.01
C TYR A 229 -6.16 -15.07 -3.57
N THR A 230 -5.66 -14.34 -2.58
CA THR A 230 -4.28 -14.49 -2.09
C THR A 230 -4.08 -15.82 -1.36
N LYS A 231 -5.08 -16.33 -0.64
CA LYS A 231 -5.04 -17.66 -0.02
C LYS A 231 -4.93 -18.78 -1.05
N LEU A 232 -5.62 -18.62 -2.19
CA LEU A 232 -5.57 -19.58 -3.30
C LEU A 232 -4.32 -19.45 -4.17
N ASN A 233 -3.70 -18.26 -4.20
CA ASN A 233 -2.57 -17.93 -5.05
C ASN A 233 -1.44 -17.28 -4.23
N PRO A 234 -0.79 -17.99 -3.32
CA PRO A 234 0.17 -17.42 -2.37
C PRO A 234 1.42 -16.78 -3.02
N LEU A 235 1.67 -17.08 -4.31
CA LEU A 235 2.76 -16.49 -5.10
C LEU A 235 2.25 -15.43 -6.09
N GLY A 236 0.95 -15.17 -6.13
CA GLY A 236 0.35 -14.14 -6.99
C GLY A 236 0.50 -12.73 -6.39
N ALA A 237 0.50 -11.69 -7.27
CA ALA A 237 0.41 -10.27 -6.93
C ALA A 237 1.33 -9.76 -5.78
N GLY A 238 2.55 -10.28 -5.69
CA GLY A 238 3.52 -9.84 -4.69
C GLY A 238 3.85 -10.87 -3.60
N GLY A 239 3.21 -12.05 -3.64
CA GLY A 239 3.45 -13.13 -2.69
C GLY A 239 2.61 -13.04 -1.41
N ASP A 240 2.58 -14.15 -0.67
CA ASP A 240 1.92 -14.23 0.63
C ASP A 240 2.87 -13.74 1.74
N PRO A 241 2.56 -12.65 2.45
CA PRO A 241 3.40 -12.14 3.53
C PRO A 241 3.28 -12.97 4.82
N SER A 242 2.44 -13.98 4.86
CA SER A 242 2.26 -14.84 6.05
C SER A 242 3.56 -15.53 6.48
N GLY A 243 4.43 -15.88 5.53
CA GLY A 243 5.77 -16.42 5.79
C GLY A 243 6.68 -15.47 6.59
N TRP A 244 6.39 -14.17 6.60
CA TRP A 244 7.05 -13.18 7.42
C TRP A 244 6.35 -12.90 8.76
N GLY A 245 5.20 -13.55 9.01
CA GLY A 245 4.37 -13.31 10.18
C GLY A 245 3.51 -12.06 10.06
N GLU A 246 3.28 -11.59 8.85
CA GLU A 246 2.43 -10.45 8.49
C GLU A 246 1.27 -10.93 7.59
N PRO A 247 0.40 -11.88 8.04
CA PRO A 247 -0.67 -12.42 7.21
C PRO A 247 -1.74 -11.36 6.91
N TRP A 248 -2.37 -11.46 5.76
CA TRP A 248 -3.56 -10.66 5.48
C TRP A 248 -4.76 -11.25 6.21
N LEU A 249 -5.38 -10.44 7.08
CA LEU A 249 -6.43 -10.85 8.01
C LEU A 249 -7.81 -10.40 7.55
N PHE A 250 -7.91 -9.21 6.92
CA PHE A 250 -9.17 -8.57 6.62
C PHE A 250 -9.24 -8.04 5.19
N GLY A 251 -10.38 -8.29 4.54
CA GLY A 251 -10.79 -7.66 3.30
C GLY A 251 -12.09 -6.91 3.48
N VAL A 252 -12.15 -5.70 2.95
CA VAL A 252 -13.36 -4.86 3.06
C VAL A 252 -14.55 -5.57 2.42
N PRO A 253 -15.69 -5.69 3.12
CA PRO A 253 -16.89 -6.35 2.60
C PRO A 253 -17.47 -5.64 1.36
N GLY A 254 -18.16 -6.42 0.53
CA GLY A 254 -18.79 -5.95 -0.69
C GLY A 254 -17.83 -5.87 -1.87
N ALA A 255 -18.35 -5.43 -3.03
CA ALA A 255 -17.57 -5.34 -4.26
C ALA A 255 -16.50 -4.23 -4.16
N ASN A 256 -16.92 -3.03 -3.73
CA ASN A 256 -16.10 -1.82 -3.67
C ASN A 256 -16.10 -1.13 -2.30
N GLY A 257 -16.58 -1.76 -1.24
CA GLY A 257 -16.51 -1.26 0.13
C GLY A 257 -17.40 -0.04 0.47
N VAL A 258 -18.18 0.51 -0.47
CA VAL A 258 -18.98 1.73 -0.25
C VAL A 258 -19.89 1.64 0.97
N GLU A 259 -20.61 0.52 1.11
CA GLU A 259 -21.54 0.34 2.25
C GLU A 259 -20.77 0.23 3.57
N PHE A 260 -19.68 -0.51 3.60
CA PHE A 260 -18.83 -0.62 4.78
C PHE A 260 -18.31 0.74 5.27
N PHE A 261 -17.85 1.60 4.35
CA PHE A 261 -17.34 2.92 4.74
C PHE A 261 -18.47 3.86 5.22
N ARG A 262 -19.65 3.76 4.65
CA ARG A 262 -20.84 4.49 5.16
C ARG A 262 -21.23 4.06 6.57
N GLU A 263 -21.22 2.76 6.84
CA GLU A 263 -21.50 2.21 8.18
C GLU A 263 -20.55 2.75 9.26
N VAL A 264 -19.30 3.02 8.91
CA VAL A 264 -18.30 3.54 9.85
C VAL A 264 -18.21 5.08 9.85
N GLY A 265 -19.13 5.77 9.16
CA GLY A 265 -19.32 7.21 9.30
C GLY A 265 -18.67 8.09 8.25
N PHE A 266 -18.35 7.55 7.06
CA PHE A 266 -17.77 8.32 5.96
C PHE A 266 -18.68 8.44 4.75
N ASP A 267 -18.50 9.52 4.00
CA ASP A 267 -18.85 9.55 2.58
C ASP A 267 -17.68 8.98 1.76
N PRO A 268 -17.84 7.79 1.17
CA PRO A 268 -16.75 7.13 0.43
C PRO A 268 -16.57 7.68 -0.99
N GLY A 269 -17.38 8.63 -1.42
CA GLY A 269 -17.33 9.07 -2.81
C GLY A 269 -17.45 7.91 -3.78
N GLN A 270 -16.50 7.83 -4.69
CA GLN A 270 -16.38 6.73 -5.66
C GLN A 270 -15.02 6.03 -5.49
N PRO A 271 -14.94 4.91 -4.78
CA PRO A 271 -13.72 4.10 -4.74
C PRO A 271 -13.33 3.64 -6.16
N LEU A 272 -12.05 3.69 -6.46
CA LEU A 272 -11.50 3.32 -7.76
C LEU A 272 -10.77 1.98 -7.66
N SER A 273 -11.12 1.06 -8.55
CA SER A 273 -10.33 -0.16 -8.72
C SER A 273 -8.93 0.21 -9.25
N MET A 274 -7.90 -0.52 -8.84
CA MET A 274 -6.56 -0.39 -9.44
C MET A 274 -6.55 -0.66 -10.95
N TYR A 275 -7.60 -1.28 -11.48
CA TYR A 275 -7.79 -1.54 -12.91
C TYR A 275 -8.74 -0.54 -13.59
N ASP A 276 -9.11 0.55 -12.89
CA ASP A 276 -9.94 1.60 -13.46
C ASP A 276 -9.23 2.24 -14.67
N PRO A 277 -9.89 2.31 -15.85
CA PRO A 277 -9.26 2.82 -17.07
C PRO A 277 -8.79 4.27 -16.99
N ASP A 278 -9.54 5.12 -16.25
CA ASP A 278 -9.18 6.54 -16.11
C ASP A 278 -7.97 6.70 -15.18
N LEU A 279 -7.89 5.90 -14.12
CA LEU A 279 -6.75 5.84 -13.22
C LEU A 279 -5.48 5.39 -13.98
N ILE A 280 -5.61 4.32 -14.76
CA ILE A 280 -4.52 3.78 -15.58
C ILE A 280 -4.07 4.83 -16.60
N LYS A 281 -5.01 5.42 -17.34
CA LYS A 281 -4.72 6.45 -18.34
C LYS A 281 -4.01 7.66 -17.72
N ARG A 282 -4.43 8.07 -16.53
CA ARG A 282 -3.88 9.24 -15.84
C ARG A 282 -2.44 9.04 -15.39
N TYR A 283 -2.07 7.86 -14.91
CA TYR A 283 -0.82 7.67 -14.19
C TYR A 283 0.21 6.75 -14.84
N THR A 284 -0.19 5.96 -15.85
CA THR A 284 0.67 4.92 -16.40
C THR A 284 0.91 5.03 -17.90
N ILE A 285 0.54 6.14 -18.53
CA ILE A 285 0.84 6.36 -19.95
C ILE A 285 2.11 7.18 -20.08
N GLY A 286 3.11 6.62 -20.76
CA GLY A 286 4.39 7.26 -21.03
C GLY A 286 4.30 8.40 -22.06
N LYS A 287 5.40 9.13 -22.22
CA LYS A 287 5.52 10.22 -23.21
C LYS A 287 5.24 9.78 -24.65
N ASP A 288 5.51 8.53 -24.94
CA ASP A 288 5.26 7.90 -26.24
C ASP A 288 3.80 7.46 -26.45
N GLY A 289 2.93 7.66 -25.47
CA GLY A 289 1.54 7.20 -25.46
C GLY A 289 1.38 5.71 -25.15
N ILE A 290 2.45 5.01 -24.80
CA ILE A 290 2.44 3.58 -24.48
C ILE A 290 2.25 3.40 -22.96
N GLY A 291 1.46 2.42 -22.59
CA GLY A 291 1.26 2.06 -21.18
C GLY A 291 2.56 1.51 -20.54
N TYR A 292 2.83 1.91 -19.31
CA TYR A 292 3.95 1.40 -18.50
C TYR A 292 4.00 -0.13 -18.53
N GLY A 293 5.11 -0.66 -18.99
CA GLY A 293 5.31 -2.11 -19.08
C GLY A 293 4.45 -2.87 -20.10
N ALA A 294 3.74 -2.19 -21.01
CA ALA A 294 2.81 -2.79 -21.96
C ALA A 294 3.41 -4.00 -22.70
N ASN A 295 4.62 -3.88 -23.24
CA ASN A 295 5.28 -4.97 -23.98
C ASN A 295 5.51 -6.23 -23.13
N VAL A 296 5.79 -6.07 -21.82
CA VAL A 296 5.99 -7.19 -20.90
C VAL A 296 4.67 -7.82 -20.52
N PHE A 297 3.66 -6.99 -20.23
CA PHE A 297 2.33 -7.46 -19.87
C PHE A 297 1.61 -8.16 -21.03
N GLU A 298 1.77 -7.67 -22.26
CA GLU A 298 1.23 -8.34 -23.46
C GLU A 298 1.86 -9.72 -23.69
N ARG A 299 3.18 -9.84 -23.59
CA ARG A 299 3.86 -11.15 -23.69
C ARG A 299 3.39 -12.11 -22.59
N THR A 300 3.25 -11.62 -21.36
CA THR A 300 2.77 -12.42 -20.22
C THR A 300 1.33 -12.86 -20.42
N ARG A 301 0.48 -11.98 -20.94
CA ARG A 301 -0.91 -12.29 -21.25
C ARG A 301 -1.01 -13.35 -22.36
N ALA A 302 -0.22 -13.23 -23.41
CA ALA A 302 -0.19 -14.21 -24.48
C ALA A 302 0.23 -15.59 -23.96
N ALA A 303 1.31 -15.67 -23.17
CA ALA A 303 1.77 -16.91 -22.55
C ALA A 303 0.72 -17.53 -21.60
N ALA A 304 0.01 -16.68 -20.83
CA ALA A 304 -1.08 -17.13 -19.95
C ALA A 304 -2.27 -17.68 -20.73
N ILE A 305 -2.63 -17.06 -21.87
CA ILE A 305 -3.69 -17.56 -22.75
C ILE A 305 -3.32 -18.93 -23.34
N GLU A 306 -2.07 -19.09 -23.80
CA GLU A 306 -1.60 -20.39 -24.32
C GLU A 306 -1.55 -21.47 -23.22
N ALA A 307 -1.06 -21.12 -22.01
CA ALA A 307 -1.03 -22.04 -20.89
C ALA A 307 -2.46 -22.46 -20.48
N ARG A 308 -3.40 -21.52 -20.50
CA ARG A 308 -4.82 -21.78 -20.22
C ARG A 308 -5.43 -22.69 -21.28
N ALA A 309 -5.18 -22.45 -22.57
CA ALA A 309 -5.68 -23.31 -23.65
C ALA A 309 -5.14 -24.75 -23.53
N ARG A 310 -3.87 -24.93 -23.11
CA ARG A 310 -3.30 -26.26 -22.84
C ARG A 310 -3.97 -26.92 -21.63
N ALA A 311 -4.17 -26.17 -20.55
CA ALA A 311 -4.85 -26.66 -19.34
C ALA A 311 -6.32 -27.00 -19.60
N GLU A 312 -7.03 -26.27 -20.44
CA GLU A 312 -8.42 -26.57 -20.85
C GLU A 312 -8.56 -27.87 -21.63
N ALA A 313 -7.48 -28.37 -22.22
CA ALA A 313 -7.45 -29.64 -22.92
C ALA A 313 -7.29 -30.86 -21.99
N GLU A 314 -6.97 -30.65 -20.69
CA GLU A 314 -6.83 -31.75 -19.71
C GLU A 314 -8.13 -31.96 -18.90
N PRO A 315 -8.48 -33.22 -18.57
CA PRO A 315 -9.77 -33.53 -17.94
C PRO A 315 -9.77 -33.43 -16.41
N ASP A 316 -9.63 -32.22 -15.84
CA ASP A 316 -9.94 -32.01 -14.42
C ASP A 316 -11.01 -30.90 -14.25
N ILE A 317 -12.24 -31.34 -14.19
CA ILE A 317 -13.42 -30.48 -14.31
C ILE A 317 -13.75 -29.69 -13.02
N PRO A 318 -13.68 -30.21 -11.77
CA PRO A 318 -14.15 -29.46 -10.59
C PRO A 318 -13.27 -28.26 -10.21
N THR A 319 -11.97 -28.40 -10.24
CA THR A 319 -11.01 -27.33 -9.87
C THR A 319 -11.01 -26.21 -10.88
N LYS A 320 -11.17 -26.53 -12.17
CA LYS A 320 -11.29 -25.55 -13.26
C LYS A 320 -12.56 -24.71 -13.15
N GLN A 321 -13.70 -25.34 -12.88
CA GLN A 321 -14.98 -24.64 -12.76
C GLN A 321 -14.93 -23.65 -11.59
N ALA A 322 -14.41 -24.07 -10.42
CA ALA A 322 -14.22 -23.20 -9.27
C ALA A 322 -13.31 -21.99 -9.58
N ALA A 323 -12.20 -22.20 -10.28
CA ALA A 323 -11.31 -21.12 -10.69
C ALA A 323 -11.97 -20.14 -11.68
N MET A 324 -12.76 -20.67 -12.64
CA MET A 324 -13.51 -19.83 -13.59
C MET A 324 -14.60 -19.02 -12.88
N ASP A 325 -15.34 -19.61 -11.96
CA ASP A 325 -16.39 -18.92 -11.23
C ASP A 325 -15.82 -17.85 -10.29
N PHE A 326 -14.66 -18.11 -9.70
CA PHE A 326 -13.93 -17.13 -8.92
C PHE A 326 -13.44 -15.95 -9.79
N GLN A 327 -12.90 -16.20 -10.97
CA GLN A 327 -12.50 -15.15 -11.92
C GLN A 327 -13.70 -14.30 -12.38
N LYS A 328 -14.86 -14.93 -12.61
CA LYS A 328 -16.11 -14.19 -12.91
C LYS A 328 -16.54 -13.32 -11.73
N ALA A 329 -16.43 -13.81 -10.50
CA ALA A 329 -16.75 -13.03 -9.30
C ALA A 329 -15.84 -11.80 -9.17
N ILE A 330 -14.52 -11.94 -9.40
CA ILE A 330 -13.57 -10.82 -9.43
C ILE A 330 -13.97 -9.80 -10.50
N ALA A 331 -14.27 -10.26 -11.71
CA ALA A 331 -14.67 -9.37 -12.82
C ALA A 331 -15.99 -8.64 -12.51
N ALA A 332 -16.98 -9.34 -11.94
CA ALA A 332 -18.27 -8.75 -11.53
C ALA A 332 -18.11 -7.73 -10.40
N ALA A 333 -17.13 -7.93 -9.52
CA ALA A 333 -16.79 -6.97 -8.47
C ALA A 333 -16.01 -5.75 -8.97
N GLY A 334 -15.56 -5.73 -10.24
CA GLY A 334 -14.73 -4.65 -10.80
C GLY A 334 -13.26 -4.73 -10.36
N GLY A 335 -12.84 -5.82 -9.70
CA GLY A 335 -11.48 -6.03 -9.21
C GLY A 335 -11.44 -6.45 -7.75
N ILE A 336 -10.23 -6.58 -7.23
CA ILE A 336 -9.97 -7.04 -5.85
C ILE A 336 -9.20 -6.04 -5.01
N TYR A 337 -8.56 -5.06 -5.63
CA TYR A 337 -7.74 -4.06 -4.96
C TYR A 337 -8.20 -2.65 -5.34
N TRP A 338 -8.42 -1.81 -4.34
CA TRP A 338 -9.14 -0.55 -4.47
C TRP A 338 -8.40 0.60 -3.78
N LEU A 339 -8.62 1.78 -4.31
CA LEU A 339 -8.21 3.06 -3.73
C LEU A 339 -9.46 3.87 -3.40
N ALA A 340 -9.46 4.52 -2.24
CA ALA A 340 -10.55 5.42 -1.85
C ALA A 340 -10.05 6.67 -1.15
N GLU A 341 -10.77 7.77 -1.35
CA GLU A 341 -10.70 8.97 -0.53
C GLU A 341 -12.06 9.12 0.14
N LEU A 342 -12.08 9.02 1.47
CA LEU A 342 -13.29 9.05 2.29
C LEU A 342 -13.37 10.40 3.00
N THR A 343 -14.53 11.05 3.00
CA THR A 343 -14.74 12.34 3.66
C THR A 343 -15.59 12.18 4.93
N VAL A 344 -15.21 12.93 5.98
CA VAL A 344 -15.95 13.00 7.24
C VAL A 344 -17.08 14.00 7.16
#